data_791814bc98ef5be5259a3d00bb25eca6
#
_entry.id   791814bc98ef5be5259a3d00bb25eca6
#
_cell.length_a   1.000
_cell.length_b   1.000
_cell.length_c   1.000
_cell.angle_alpha   90.00
_cell.angle_beta   90.00
_cell.angle_gamma   90.00
#
_symmetry.space_group_name_H-M   'P 1'
#
loop_
_entity.id
_entity.type
_entity.pdbx_description
1 polymer ?
#
loop_
_entity_poly.entity_id
_entity_poly.type
_entity_poly.pdbx_seq_one_letter_code
_entity_poly.pdbx_strand_id
1 'polypeptide(L)'
;MNVPHEYLNVYTTKKQAEQINKIILTYVDKNSIITDATSCVGGNSVFFARDFFKVICIEKNHDVFKILKKNTCKYNNCICYNTSYNYVKNIIRQDVIFIDPPWGGNEYKSKEKIKLYLDNVEIQNIINTLYNHASIIVLKVPSNFDMESLNNLFWSYNVHCITKYNKPIYNIIVFNKYI
;
A
#
# COMPACT_ATOMS: atom_id res chain seq x y z
N MET A 1 -7.47 10.52 14.17
CA MET A 1 -6.36 9.56 14.07
C MET A 1 -5.23 10.05 14.95
N ASN A 2 -4.66 9.18 15.75
CA ASN A 2 -3.49 9.49 16.58
C ASN A 2 -2.22 9.12 15.76
N VAL A 3 -1.35 10.11 15.50
CA VAL A 3 -0.09 9.90 14.77
C VAL A 3 1.03 10.41 15.67
N PRO A 4 1.84 9.51 16.25
CA PRO A 4 3.01 9.94 17.01
C PRO A 4 3.99 10.76 16.17
N HIS A 5 4.74 11.65 16.81
CA HIS A 5 5.62 12.61 16.14
C HIS A 5 6.63 11.95 15.18
N GLU A 6 7.14 10.79 15.55
CA GLU A 6 8.09 9.98 14.77
C GLU A 6 7.53 9.48 13.42
N TYR A 7 6.19 9.36 13.30
CA TYR A 7 5.52 8.92 12.06
C TYR A 7 4.99 10.06 11.20
N LEU A 8 5.07 11.32 11.65
CA LEU A 8 4.52 12.49 10.92
C LEU A 8 5.09 12.65 9.50
N ASN A 9 6.33 12.21 9.28
CA ASN A 9 7.00 12.33 7.98
C ASN A 9 6.78 11.13 7.05
N VAL A 10 6.25 10.02 7.57
CA VAL A 10 6.11 8.76 6.81
C VAL A 10 4.67 8.31 6.65
N TYR A 11 3.72 8.85 7.43
CA TYR A 11 2.32 8.46 7.28
C TYR A 11 1.66 9.15 6.09
N THR A 12 0.71 8.48 5.46
CA THR A 12 -0.09 9.04 4.37
C THR A 12 -1.10 10.05 4.92
N THR A 13 -1.02 11.30 4.46
CA THR A 13 -1.93 12.37 4.87
C THR A 13 -3.36 12.13 4.36
N LYS A 14 -4.35 12.77 4.98
CA LYS A 14 -5.76 12.71 4.56
C LYS A 14 -5.92 12.90 3.04
N LYS A 15 -5.37 13.99 2.50
CA LYS A 15 -5.49 14.33 1.06
C LYS A 15 -4.89 13.26 0.16
N GLN A 16 -3.74 12.71 0.54
CA GLN A 16 -3.10 11.63 -0.19
C GLN A 16 -3.93 10.33 -0.14
N ALA A 17 -4.42 9.96 1.05
CA ALA A 17 -5.24 8.75 1.20
C ALA A 17 -6.54 8.84 0.41
N GLU A 18 -7.22 9.99 0.41
CA GLU A 18 -8.42 10.23 -0.40
C GLU A 18 -8.13 10.14 -1.91
N GLN A 19 -6.97 10.63 -2.37
CA GLN A 19 -6.56 10.53 -3.76
C GLN A 19 -6.23 9.10 -4.16
N ILE A 20 -5.49 8.36 -3.33
CA ILE A 20 -5.19 6.94 -3.54
C ILE A 20 -6.50 6.14 -3.62
N ASN A 21 -7.40 6.36 -2.67
CA ASN A 21 -8.69 5.66 -2.63
C ASN A 21 -9.53 5.91 -3.89
N LYS A 22 -9.57 7.15 -4.39
CA LYS A 22 -10.24 7.49 -5.65
C LYS A 22 -9.64 6.74 -6.84
N ILE A 23 -8.30 6.64 -6.92
CA ILE A 23 -7.63 5.88 -7.98
C ILE A 23 -8.03 4.41 -7.91
N ILE A 24 -7.97 3.78 -6.73
CA ILE A 24 -8.32 2.36 -6.58
C ILE A 24 -9.77 2.10 -7.02
N LEU A 25 -10.70 2.97 -6.64
CA LEU A 25 -12.12 2.85 -6.99
C LEU A 25 -12.43 3.05 -8.48
N THR A 26 -11.46 3.44 -9.32
CA THR A 26 -11.64 3.38 -10.78
C THR A 26 -11.39 1.99 -11.37
N TYR A 27 -10.84 1.06 -10.58
CA TYR A 27 -10.49 -0.31 -10.99
C TYR A 27 -11.36 -1.38 -10.34
N VAL A 28 -11.97 -1.09 -9.20
CA VAL A 28 -12.77 -2.04 -8.41
C VAL A 28 -13.98 -1.34 -7.79
N ASP A 29 -14.99 -2.13 -7.45
CA ASP A 29 -16.15 -1.59 -6.72
C ASP A 29 -15.95 -1.64 -5.18
N LYS A 30 -16.89 -1.00 -4.48
CA LYS A 30 -16.86 -0.88 -3.02
C LYS A 30 -17.14 -2.19 -2.28
N ASN A 31 -17.64 -3.22 -2.93
CA ASN A 31 -17.89 -4.53 -2.33
C ASN A 31 -16.61 -5.37 -2.22
N SER A 32 -15.49 -4.84 -2.70
CA SER A 32 -14.20 -5.50 -2.64
C SER A 32 -13.62 -5.56 -1.23
N ILE A 33 -12.82 -6.60 -0.99
CA ILE A 33 -11.97 -6.77 0.20
C ILE A 33 -10.60 -6.20 -0.14
N ILE A 34 -10.18 -5.15 0.56
CA ILE A 34 -8.86 -4.56 0.40
C ILE A 34 -7.93 -4.95 1.56
N THR A 35 -6.71 -5.39 1.24
CA THR A 35 -5.64 -5.57 2.21
C THR A 35 -4.66 -4.42 2.12
N ASP A 36 -4.50 -3.68 3.21
CA ASP A 36 -3.40 -2.74 3.43
C ASP A 36 -2.22 -3.53 4.00
N ALA A 37 -1.30 -3.92 3.13
CA ALA A 37 -0.19 -4.84 3.44
C ALA A 37 0.89 -4.21 4.33
N THR A 38 0.87 -2.89 4.46
CA THR A 38 1.87 -2.07 5.18
C THR A 38 1.18 -0.94 5.94
N SER A 39 0.23 -1.30 6.80
CA SER A 39 -0.74 -0.36 7.36
C SER A 39 -0.15 0.72 8.25
N CYS A 40 1.05 0.51 8.82
CA CYS A 40 1.67 1.47 9.73
C CYS A 40 0.67 1.92 10.80
N VAL A 41 0.51 3.22 11.02
CA VAL A 41 -0.47 3.78 11.97
C VAL A 41 -1.91 3.89 11.43
N GLY A 42 -2.17 3.39 10.22
CA GLY A 42 -3.50 3.34 9.60
C GLY A 42 -3.85 4.52 8.70
N GLY A 43 -2.84 5.23 8.18
CA GLY A 43 -3.03 6.40 7.33
C GLY A 43 -3.92 6.16 6.11
N ASN A 44 -3.73 5.03 5.41
CA ASN A 44 -4.58 4.60 4.31
C ASN A 44 -5.78 3.78 4.80
N SER A 45 -5.56 2.86 5.74
CA SER A 45 -6.57 1.90 6.21
C SER A 45 -7.86 2.57 6.66
N VAL A 46 -7.80 3.71 7.39
CA VAL A 46 -9.00 4.45 7.85
C VAL A 46 -9.80 5.09 6.72
N PHE A 47 -9.17 5.34 5.57
CA PHE A 47 -9.85 5.84 4.37
C PHE A 47 -10.43 4.70 3.55
N PHE A 48 -9.72 3.59 3.43
CA PHE A 48 -10.26 2.37 2.83
C PHE A 48 -11.51 1.89 3.57
N ALA A 49 -11.53 1.97 4.90
CA ALA A 49 -12.68 1.57 5.71
C ALA A 49 -13.97 2.34 5.46
N ARG A 50 -13.91 3.49 4.82
CA ARG A 50 -15.10 4.29 4.45
C ARG A 50 -15.79 3.82 3.18
N ASP A 51 -15.02 3.20 2.30
CA ASP A 51 -15.44 2.94 0.93
C ASP A 51 -15.42 1.46 0.55
N PHE A 52 -14.68 0.61 1.24
CA PHE A 52 -14.59 -0.82 0.95
C PHE A 52 -15.44 -1.66 1.90
N PHE A 53 -15.93 -2.79 1.39
CA PHE A 53 -16.71 -3.75 2.18
C PHE A 53 -15.93 -4.24 3.41
N LYS A 54 -14.66 -4.58 3.22
CA LYS A 54 -13.78 -5.05 4.28
C LYS A 54 -12.35 -4.58 4.07
N VAL A 55 -11.69 -4.20 5.16
CA VAL A 55 -10.27 -3.80 5.17
C VAL A 55 -9.48 -4.74 6.07
N ILE A 56 -8.46 -5.36 5.52
CA ILE A 56 -7.50 -6.18 6.25
C ILE A 56 -6.23 -5.33 6.42
N CYS A 57 -5.86 -5.05 7.66
CA CYS A 57 -4.74 -4.19 8.00
C CYS A 57 -3.59 -5.05 8.54
N ILE A 58 -2.42 -4.98 7.91
CA ILE A 58 -1.25 -5.76 8.31
C ILE A 58 -0.15 -4.81 8.79
N GLU A 59 0.35 -5.03 10.00
CA GLU A 59 1.47 -4.30 10.57
C GLU A 59 2.35 -5.24 11.41
N LYS A 60 3.63 -5.34 11.08
CA LYS A 60 4.57 -6.25 11.74
C LYS A 60 5.11 -5.73 13.06
N ASN A 61 5.31 -4.41 13.16
CA ASN A 61 5.82 -3.80 14.38
C ASN A 61 4.73 -3.76 15.44
N HIS A 62 4.95 -4.40 16.58
CA HIS A 62 3.98 -4.55 17.64
C HIS A 62 3.50 -3.23 18.24
N ASP A 63 4.38 -2.24 18.41
CA ASP A 63 4.01 -0.96 19.02
C ASP A 63 3.24 -0.08 18.02
N VAL A 64 3.63 -0.09 16.76
CA VAL A 64 2.88 0.54 15.65
C VAL A 64 1.50 -0.10 15.49
N PHE A 65 1.42 -1.43 15.59
CA PHE A 65 0.17 -2.18 15.55
C PHE A 65 -0.83 -1.77 16.65
N LYS A 66 -0.36 -1.48 17.87
CA LYS A 66 -1.23 -0.95 18.95
C LYS A 66 -1.88 0.39 18.55
N ILE A 67 -1.10 1.24 17.87
CA ILE A 67 -1.58 2.53 17.36
C ILE A 67 -2.58 2.31 16.21
N LEU A 68 -2.25 1.44 15.27
CA LEU A 68 -3.14 1.03 14.18
C LEU A 68 -4.50 0.57 14.71
N LYS A 69 -4.50 -0.39 15.66
CA LYS A 69 -5.75 -0.87 16.30
C LYS A 69 -6.57 0.26 16.90
N LYS A 70 -5.92 1.18 17.63
CA LYS A 70 -6.59 2.34 18.23
C LYS A 70 -7.19 3.28 17.17
N ASN A 71 -6.48 3.48 16.05
CA ASN A 71 -6.93 4.36 14.98
C ASN A 71 -8.08 3.76 14.16
N THR A 72 -8.14 2.44 14.06
CA THR A 72 -9.15 1.71 13.26
C THR A 72 -10.33 1.22 14.08
N CYS A 73 -10.31 1.28 15.42
CA CYS A 73 -11.30 0.65 16.32
C CYS A 73 -12.76 1.07 16.08
N LYS A 74 -12.99 2.24 15.51
CA LYS A 74 -14.36 2.74 15.19
C LYS A 74 -14.92 2.21 13.88
N TYR A 75 -14.14 1.44 13.10
CA TYR A 75 -14.54 0.88 11.83
C TYR A 75 -14.75 -0.63 11.98
N ASN A 76 -16.02 -1.07 12.01
CA ASN A 76 -16.38 -2.48 12.22
C ASN A 76 -15.95 -3.41 11.07
N ASN A 77 -15.63 -2.82 9.89
CA ASN A 77 -15.14 -3.54 8.72
C ASN A 77 -13.62 -3.65 8.64
N CYS A 78 -12.87 -3.16 9.65
CA CYS A 78 -11.42 -3.31 9.75
C CYS A 78 -11.04 -4.52 10.60
N ILE A 79 -10.18 -5.37 10.06
CA ILE A 79 -9.54 -6.48 10.79
C ILE A 79 -8.03 -6.25 10.75
N CYS A 80 -7.40 -6.19 11.94
CA CYS A 80 -5.97 -5.91 12.05
C CYS A 80 -5.20 -7.14 12.51
N TYR A 81 -4.07 -7.45 11.85
CA TYR A 81 -3.16 -8.54 12.21
C TYR A 81 -1.76 -7.99 12.49
N ASN A 82 -1.17 -8.40 13.61
CA ASN A 82 0.22 -8.08 13.94
C ASN A 82 1.13 -9.18 13.38
N THR A 83 1.51 -9.01 12.12
CA THR A 83 2.34 -9.98 11.39
C THR A 83 3.00 -9.31 10.18
N SER A 84 3.98 -9.98 9.59
CA SER A 84 4.47 -9.62 8.25
C SER A 84 3.47 -10.06 7.17
N TYR A 85 3.25 -9.21 6.17
CA TYR A 85 2.42 -9.54 5.02
C TYR A 85 2.95 -10.77 4.26
N ASN A 86 4.27 -10.95 4.19
CA ASN A 86 4.88 -12.10 3.53
C ASN A 86 4.48 -13.46 4.11
N TYR A 87 4.10 -13.51 5.39
CA TYR A 87 3.64 -14.77 6.01
C TYR A 87 2.18 -15.10 5.71
N VAL A 88 1.37 -14.09 5.41
CA VAL A 88 -0.09 -14.26 5.28
C VAL A 88 -0.64 -14.00 3.89
N LYS A 89 0.17 -13.47 2.98
CA LYS A 89 -0.25 -13.02 1.63
C LYS A 89 -0.97 -14.08 0.79
N ASN A 90 -0.62 -15.36 0.97
CA ASN A 90 -1.17 -16.47 0.21
C ASN A 90 -2.39 -17.12 0.87
N ILE A 91 -2.72 -16.77 2.12
CA ILE A 91 -3.83 -17.35 2.89
C ILE A 91 -4.97 -16.37 3.16
N ILE A 92 -4.72 -15.07 2.99
CA ILE A 92 -5.75 -14.04 3.14
C ILE A 92 -6.60 -13.99 1.87
N ARG A 93 -7.94 -14.04 2.04
CA ARG A 93 -8.87 -13.71 0.96
C ARG A 93 -8.91 -12.20 0.77
N GLN A 94 -8.57 -11.75 -0.43
CA GLN A 94 -8.44 -10.33 -0.79
C GLN A 94 -8.69 -10.13 -2.28
N ASP A 95 -9.34 -9.04 -2.63
CA ASP A 95 -9.58 -8.66 -4.02
C ASP A 95 -8.55 -7.61 -4.47
N VAL A 96 -8.19 -6.72 -3.54
CA VAL A 96 -7.24 -5.62 -3.73
C VAL A 96 -6.12 -5.73 -2.71
N ILE A 97 -4.89 -5.55 -3.15
CA ILE A 97 -3.72 -5.44 -2.28
C ILE A 97 -3.12 -4.05 -2.45
N PHE A 98 -3.06 -3.28 -1.37
CA PHE A 98 -2.33 -2.02 -1.31
C PHE A 98 -1.02 -2.22 -0.58
N ILE A 99 0.09 -1.78 -1.19
CA ILE A 99 1.45 -1.89 -0.63
C ILE A 99 2.13 -0.52 -0.68
N ASP A 100 2.50 0.02 0.46
CA ASP A 100 3.35 1.21 0.62
C ASP A 100 4.62 0.79 1.41
N PRO A 101 5.60 0.15 0.76
CA PRO A 101 6.76 -0.39 1.43
C PRO A 101 7.66 0.73 1.92
N PRO A 102 8.58 0.48 2.87
CA PRO A 102 9.53 1.49 3.32
C PRO A 102 10.46 1.94 2.17
N TRP A 103 10.63 3.26 1.99
CA TRP A 103 11.44 3.85 0.92
C TRP A 103 12.91 4.07 1.32
N GLY A 104 13.30 3.72 2.55
CA GLY A 104 14.67 3.92 3.04
C GLY A 104 14.91 5.28 3.71
N GLY A 105 13.89 5.82 4.40
CA GLY A 105 13.98 7.09 5.13
C GLY A 105 14.18 8.29 4.21
N ASN A 106 14.99 9.28 4.62
CA ASN A 106 15.23 10.48 3.79
C ASN A 106 16.29 10.25 2.69
N GLU A 107 17.06 9.19 2.78
CA GLU A 107 18.18 8.91 1.87
C GLU A 107 17.74 8.57 0.45
N TYR A 108 16.49 8.08 0.27
CA TYR A 108 15.99 7.77 -1.07
C TYR A 108 16.00 8.99 -1.99
N LYS A 109 15.86 10.21 -1.44
CA LYS A 109 15.76 11.45 -2.23
C LYS A 109 17.06 11.83 -2.93
N SER A 110 18.21 11.37 -2.42
CA SER A 110 19.54 11.63 -3.00
C SER A 110 19.96 10.59 -4.04
N LYS A 111 19.19 9.50 -4.20
CA LYS A 111 19.50 8.42 -5.14
C LYS A 111 18.81 8.68 -6.48
N GLU A 112 19.51 8.37 -7.58
CA GLU A 112 18.96 8.50 -8.93
C GLU A 112 17.82 7.50 -9.16
N LYS A 113 18.03 6.24 -8.81
CA LYS A 113 17.03 5.15 -8.85
C LYS A 113 17.06 4.35 -7.57
N ILE A 114 15.90 3.89 -7.12
CA ILE A 114 15.80 3.00 -5.96
C ILE A 114 14.97 1.75 -6.26
N LYS A 115 15.36 0.65 -5.64
CA LYS A 115 14.55 -0.56 -5.52
C LYS A 115 13.88 -0.60 -4.15
N LEU A 116 12.71 -1.20 -4.07
CA LEU A 116 11.95 -1.33 -2.83
C LEU A 116 11.87 -2.78 -2.38
N TYR A 117 11.84 -2.94 -1.07
CA TYR A 117 11.85 -4.23 -0.40
C TYR A 117 10.76 -4.26 0.68
N LEU A 118 10.16 -5.42 0.86
CA LEU A 118 9.31 -5.72 2.00
C LEU A 118 9.88 -6.96 2.69
N ASP A 119 10.34 -6.80 3.94
CA ASP A 119 11.02 -7.86 4.71
C ASP A 119 12.18 -8.52 3.95
N ASN A 120 13.06 -7.72 3.38
CA ASN A 120 14.24 -8.10 2.57
C ASN A 120 13.92 -8.83 1.25
N VAL A 121 12.65 -8.93 0.86
CA VAL A 121 12.25 -9.44 -0.45
C VAL A 121 11.99 -8.28 -1.40
N GLU A 122 12.60 -8.27 -2.58
CA GLU A 122 12.32 -7.26 -3.60
C GLU A 122 10.83 -7.24 -3.97
N ILE A 123 10.27 -6.04 -4.12
CA ILE A 123 8.82 -5.88 -4.28
C ILE A 123 8.28 -6.58 -5.54
N GLN A 124 9.01 -6.59 -6.65
CA GLN A 124 8.60 -7.30 -7.86
C GLN A 124 8.46 -8.81 -7.65
N ASN A 125 9.32 -9.42 -6.81
CA ASN A 125 9.22 -10.83 -6.48
C ASN A 125 7.96 -11.13 -5.67
N ILE A 126 7.56 -10.22 -4.78
CA ILE A 126 6.30 -10.34 -4.03
C ILE A 126 5.12 -10.23 -5.00
N ILE A 127 5.11 -9.23 -5.89
CA ILE A 127 4.03 -9.00 -6.86
C ILE A 127 3.82 -10.25 -7.72
N ASN A 128 4.88 -10.87 -8.23
CA ASN A 128 4.79 -12.09 -9.05
C ASN A 128 4.11 -13.25 -8.30
N THR A 129 4.36 -13.41 -6.99
CA THR A 129 3.72 -14.48 -6.21
C THR A 129 2.22 -14.25 -5.97
N LEU A 130 1.72 -13.03 -6.19
CA LEU A 130 0.34 -12.63 -5.87
C LEU A 130 -0.63 -12.78 -7.05
N TYR A 131 -0.17 -13.25 -8.22
CA TYR A 131 -0.99 -13.32 -9.43
C TYR A 131 -2.34 -14.04 -9.24
N ASN A 132 -2.37 -15.11 -8.45
CA ASN A 132 -3.59 -15.88 -8.17
C ASN A 132 -4.30 -15.46 -6.87
N HIS A 133 -3.80 -14.43 -6.16
CA HIS A 133 -4.28 -14.08 -4.82
C HIS A 133 -5.02 -12.74 -4.74
N ALA A 134 -5.08 -11.97 -5.84
CA ALA A 134 -5.85 -10.73 -5.92
C ALA A 134 -6.28 -10.43 -7.35
N SER A 135 -7.26 -9.54 -7.52
CA SER A 135 -7.67 -9.00 -8.81
C SER A 135 -6.75 -7.87 -9.26
N ILE A 136 -6.40 -6.99 -8.32
CA ILE A 136 -5.44 -5.90 -8.54
C ILE A 136 -4.45 -5.78 -7.39
N ILE A 137 -3.25 -5.26 -7.72
CA ILE A 137 -2.26 -4.83 -6.73
C ILE A 137 -2.00 -3.35 -6.95
N VAL A 138 -1.95 -2.59 -5.88
CA VAL A 138 -1.68 -1.15 -5.88
C VAL A 138 -0.40 -0.89 -5.10
N LEU A 139 0.62 -0.42 -5.79
CA LEU A 139 1.92 -0.13 -5.20
C LEU A 139 2.17 1.37 -5.17
N LYS A 140 2.48 1.90 -4.00
CA LYS A 140 2.91 3.28 -3.84
C LYS A 140 4.43 3.35 -3.80
N VAL A 141 5.02 4.13 -4.71
CA VAL A 141 6.47 4.23 -4.88
C VAL A 141 6.91 5.69 -4.99
N PRO A 142 8.12 6.06 -4.56
CA PRO A 142 8.66 7.40 -4.81
C PRO A 142 8.90 7.65 -6.30
N SER A 143 9.03 8.91 -6.68
CA SER A 143 9.18 9.32 -8.09
C SER A 143 10.44 8.77 -8.77
N ASN A 144 11.46 8.40 -8.00
CA ASN A 144 12.73 7.80 -8.47
C ASN A 144 12.78 6.28 -8.31
N PHE A 145 11.62 5.63 -8.18
CA PHE A 145 11.55 4.16 -8.18
C PHE A 145 12.06 3.60 -9.52
N ASP A 146 12.85 2.52 -9.45
CA ASP A 146 13.36 1.82 -10.63
C ASP A 146 12.23 1.05 -11.34
N MET A 147 11.59 1.72 -12.30
CA MET A 147 10.50 1.15 -13.10
C MET A 147 10.94 -0.03 -13.97
N GLU A 148 12.23 -0.10 -14.34
CA GLU A 148 12.76 -1.21 -15.15
C GLU A 148 12.69 -2.55 -14.39
N SER A 149 12.69 -2.51 -13.04
CA SER A 149 12.49 -3.69 -12.21
C SER A 149 11.16 -4.39 -12.41
N LEU A 150 10.17 -3.73 -13.04
CA LEU A 150 8.84 -4.26 -13.32
C LEU A 150 8.70 -4.94 -14.68
N ASN A 151 9.72 -4.88 -15.56
CA ASN A 151 9.63 -5.35 -16.96
C ASN A 151 9.34 -6.84 -17.12
N ASN A 152 9.63 -7.67 -16.10
CA ASN A 152 9.46 -9.13 -16.15
C ASN A 152 8.25 -9.61 -15.32
N LEU A 153 7.29 -8.74 -15.03
CA LEU A 153 6.08 -9.13 -14.31
C LEU A 153 5.03 -9.73 -15.25
N PHE A 154 4.26 -10.68 -14.74
CA PHE A 154 3.09 -11.26 -15.44
C PHE A 154 1.85 -10.36 -15.44
N TRP A 155 1.99 -9.13 -14.95
CA TRP A 155 0.93 -8.15 -14.80
C TRP A 155 1.03 -7.04 -15.85
N SER A 156 -0.09 -6.57 -16.36
CA SER A 156 -0.15 -5.24 -16.95
C SER A 156 -0.24 -4.20 -15.83
N TYR A 157 0.21 -2.97 -16.07
CA TYR A 157 0.08 -1.94 -15.06
C TYR A 157 -0.15 -0.55 -15.66
N ASN A 158 -0.81 0.29 -14.88
CA ASN A 158 -0.99 1.72 -15.14
C ASN A 158 -0.27 2.52 -14.05
N VAL A 159 0.32 3.65 -14.45
CA VAL A 159 1.05 4.54 -13.54
C VAL A 159 0.30 5.85 -13.39
N HIS A 160 -0.06 6.19 -12.15
CA HIS A 160 -0.66 7.47 -11.78
C HIS A 160 0.38 8.32 -11.06
N CYS A 161 0.94 9.32 -11.77
CA CYS A 161 1.91 10.25 -11.19
C CYS A 161 1.19 11.27 -10.30
N ILE A 162 1.57 11.33 -9.03
CA ILE A 162 1.04 12.29 -8.06
C ILE A 162 2.01 13.46 -7.94
N THR A 163 1.51 14.65 -8.23
CA THR A 163 2.30 15.89 -8.25
C THR A 163 1.88 16.85 -7.14
N LYS A 164 2.82 17.67 -6.71
CA LYS A 164 2.59 18.85 -5.86
C LYS A 164 3.38 20.01 -6.43
N TYR A 165 2.71 21.15 -6.69
CA TYR A 165 3.32 22.30 -7.35
C TYR A 165 4.02 21.91 -8.67
N ASN A 166 3.34 21.10 -9.50
CA ASN A 166 3.85 20.55 -10.77
C ASN A 166 5.14 19.69 -10.67
N LYS A 167 5.54 19.29 -9.47
CA LYS A 167 6.67 18.38 -9.25
C LYS A 167 6.17 16.99 -8.86
N PRO A 168 6.67 15.90 -9.46
CA PRO A 168 6.35 14.54 -9.05
C PRO A 168 6.76 14.31 -7.59
N ILE A 169 5.86 13.70 -6.80
CA ILE A 169 6.13 13.36 -5.39
C ILE A 169 6.27 11.86 -5.25
N TYR A 170 5.31 11.11 -5.83
CA TYR A 170 5.28 9.66 -5.84
C TYR A 170 4.38 9.15 -6.96
N ASN A 171 4.49 7.87 -7.27
CA ASN A 171 3.62 7.20 -8.20
C ASN A 171 2.74 6.17 -7.48
N ILE A 172 1.51 6.01 -7.97
CA ILE A 172 0.65 4.88 -7.67
C ILE A 172 0.63 4.00 -8.91
N ILE A 173 1.14 2.78 -8.78
CA ILE A 173 1.17 1.77 -9.84
C ILE A 173 0.05 0.79 -9.55
N VAL A 174 -0.88 0.64 -10.49
CA VAL A 174 -1.99 -0.30 -10.38
C VAL A 174 -1.74 -1.44 -11.36
N PHE A 175 -1.47 -2.61 -10.81
CA PHE A 175 -1.30 -3.85 -11.57
C PHE A 175 -2.65 -4.54 -11.70
N ASN A 176 -2.98 -4.95 -12.91
CA ASN A 176 -4.16 -5.74 -13.25
C ASN A 176 -3.75 -6.92 -14.13
N LYS A 177 -4.53 -8.00 -14.07
CA LYS A 177 -4.31 -9.15 -14.95
C LYS A 177 -4.58 -8.74 -16.37
N TYR A 178 -3.82 -9.30 -17.31
CA TYR A 178 -4.21 -9.22 -18.71
C TYR A 178 -5.59 -9.87 -18.85
N ILE A 179 -6.54 -9.13 -19.39
CA ILE A 179 -7.83 -9.63 -19.81
C ILE A 179 -7.70 -10.17 -21.21
#